data_4fbab6c963abbf8663e56474f35c256c
#
_entry.id   4fbab6c963abbf8663e56474f35c256c
#
_cell.length_a   1.000
_cell.length_b   1.000
_cell.length_c   1.000
_cell.angle_alpha   90.00
_cell.angle_beta   90.00
_cell.angle_gamma   90.00
#
_symmetry.space_group_name_H-M   'P 1'
#
loop_
_entity.id
_entity.type
_entity.pdbx_description
1 polymer ?
#
loop_
_entity_poly.entity_id
_entity_poly.type
_entity_poly.pdbx_seq_one_letter_code
_entity_poly.pdbx_strand_id
1 'polypeptide(L)'
;MKHRIVAVGEVLWDLLPAGPQLGGAPANFAFHCRTLGADARLVTRVGRDERGEAVVERFGQLDLPTGNVQVDAEHPTGTVEVAIGPQGHPSYTIREGVAWDAIEADAAALALARAADAICFGSLAQRAEASRRSIRALVAAARPGAFRVFDVNLRAPFVDRDVVAESLGLANVLKLNEDELPELARMFGLSPTEVRPAMTGLARCFGLSLVALTRGAAGSLLMADGVWADDPGGAPIEVADSIGAGDAFTAALVVGLLAGRPLQAINQHANAVAAFVCSKAGATPALPDALRSPTPSATSAPAACIIPLEVRS
;
A
#
# COMPACT_ATOMS: atom_id res chain seq x y z
N MET A 1 6.61 -3.41 -22.41
CA MET A 1 6.51 -4.48 -21.38
C MET A 1 5.66 -3.95 -20.24
N LYS A 2 4.90 -4.81 -19.54
CA LYS A 2 4.18 -4.39 -18.33
C LYS A 2 5.18 -4.20 -17.19
N HIS A 3 5.01 -3.14 -16.38
CA HIS A 3 5.81 -2.94 -15.19
C HIS A 3 5.53 -4.03 -14.15
N ARG A 4 6.59 -4.55 -13.52
CA ARG A 4 6.49 -5.54 -12.46
C ARG A 4 6.42 -4.85 -11.11
N ILE A 5 5.32 -5.08 -10.40
CA ILE A 5 5.07 -4.52 -9.07
C ILE A 5 4.96 -5.69 -8.08
N VAL A 6 5.65 -5.59 -6.95
CA VAL A 6 5.61 -6.58 -5.88
C VAL A 6 4.99 -5.96 -4.64
N ALA A 7 3.94 -6.58 -4.13
CA ALA A 7 3.42 -6.32 -2.80
C ALA A 7 3.99 -7.35 -1.82
N VAL A 8 4.33 -6.92 -0.61
CA VAL A 8 4.82 -7.83 0.45
C VAL A 8 4.10 -7.52 1.75
N GLY A 9 3.51 -8.53 2.37
CA GLY A 9 2.91 -8.38 3.69
C GLY A 9 1.72 -9.29 3.95
N GLU A 10 0.82 -8.83 4.82
CA GLU A 10 -0.29 -9.60 5.34
C GLU A 10 -1.40 -9.88 4.31
N VAL A 11 -2.03 -11.04 4.49
CA VAL A 11 -3.36 -11.39 4.00
C VAL A 11 -4.15 -12.02 5.14
N LEU A 12 -5.43 -11.69 5.23
CA LEU A 12 -6.24 -12.11 6.35
C LEU A 12 -7.74 -12.16 5.98
N TRP A 13 -8.51 -12.76 6.85
CA TRP A 13 -9.96 -12.69 6.81
C TRP A 13 -10.49 -11.78 7.92
N ASP A 14 -11.21 -10.73 7.53
CA ASP A 14 -12.02 -9.92 8.44
C ASP A 14 -13.30 -10.70 8.77
N LEU A 15 -13.43 -11.12 10.01
CA LEU A 15 -14.57 -11.91 10.49
C LEU A 15 -15.71 -10.97 10.90
N LEU A 16 -16.45 -10.50 9.92
CA LEU A 16 -17.57 -9.59 10.09
C LEU A 16 -18.85 -10.37 10.46
N PRO A 17 -19.82 -9.75 11.15
CA PRO A 17 -21.12 -10.37 11.41
C PRO A 17 -21.88 -10.77 10.13
N ALA A 18 -21.66 -10.08 9.04
CA ALA A 18 -22.26 -10.38 7.73
C ALA A 18 -21.55 -11.51 6.96
N GLY A 19 -20.46 -12.03 7.50
CA GLY A 19 -19.64 -13.07 6.90
C GLY A 19 -18.18 -12.62 6.70
N PRO A 20 -17.28 -13.60 6.50
CA PRO A 20 -15.85 -13.30 6.33
C PRO A 20 -15.59 -12.54 5.03
N GLN A 21 -14.75 -11.51 5.09
CA GLN A 21 -14.27 -10.77 3.93
C GLN A 21 -12.75 -10.89 3.84
N LEU A 22 -12.24 -11.06 2.62
CA LEU A 22 -10.81 -11.07 2.38
C LEU A 22 -10.25 -9.65 2.54
N GLY A 23 -9.23 -9.51 3.40
CA GLY A 23 -8.52 -8.29 3.71
C GLY A 23 -7.02 -8.45 3.56
N GLY A 24 -6.31 -7.37 3.89
CA GLY A 24 -4.87 -7.24 3.78
C GLY A 24 -4.47 -6.17 2.77
N ALA A 25 -3.91 -5.06 3.26
CA ALA A 25 -3.53 -3.93 2.41
C ALA A 25 -2.60 -4.34 1.25
N PRO A 26 -1.60 -5.22 1.41
CA PRO A 26 -0.77 -5.68 0.31
C PRO A 26 -1.54 -6.44 -0.78
N ALA A 27 -2.55 -7.24 -0.40
CA ALA A 27 -3.38 -7.96 -1.35
C ALA A 27 -4.29 -7.02 -2.16
N ASN A 28 -4.92 -6.06 -1.49
CA ASN A 28 -5.73 -5.02 -2.13
C ASN A 28 -4.90 -4.18 -3.11
N PHE A 29 -3.73 -3.72 -2.69
CA PHE A 29 -2.79 -2.99 -3.53
C PHE A 29 -2.39 -3.80 -4.78
N ALA A 30 -2.02 -5.07 -4.62
CA ALA A 30 -1.65 -5.93 -5.75
C ALA A 30 -2.81 -6.12 -6.74
N PHE A 31 -4.03 -6.32 -6.25
CA PHE A 31 -5.23 -6.40 -7.07
C PHE A 31 -5.43 -5.12 -7.89
N HIS A 32 -5.38 -3.95 -7.27
CA HIS A 32 -5.57 -2.69 -7.96
C HIS A 32 -4.45 -2.40 -8.98
N CYS A 33 -3.19 -2.73 -8.66
CA CYS A 33 -2.10 -2.64 -9.64
C CYS A 33 -2.36 -3.50 -10.89
N ARG A 34 -2.86 -4.72 -10.71
CA ARG A 34 -3.25 -5.59 -11.86
C ARG A 34 -4.39 -5.02 -12.65
N THR A 35 -5.42 -4.55 -11.99
CA THR A 35 -6.57 -3.92 -12.64
C THR A 35 -6.15 -2.69 -13.45
N LEU A 36 -5.13 -1.95 -13.00
CA LEU A 36 -4.50 -0.83 -13.69
C LEU A 36 -3.45 -1.25 -14.73
N GLY A 37 -3.34 -2.55 -15.03
CA GLY A 37 -2.56 -3.08 -16.15
C GLY A 37 -1.13 -3.50 -15.84
N ALA A 38 -0.66 -3.43 -14.60
CA ALA A 38 0.68 -3.88 -14.20
C ALA A 38 0.79 -5.41 -14.08
N ASP A 39 2.02 -5.96 -14.12
CA ASP A 39 2.32 -7.33 -13.67
C ASP A 39 2.55 -7.32 -12.16
N ALA A 40 1.46 -7.25 -11.39
CA ALA A 40 1.53 -7.23 -9.94
C ALA A 40 1.57 -8.66 -9.36
N ARG A 41 2.39 -8.83 -8.31
CA ARG A 41 2.62 -10.07 -7.57
C ARG A 41 2.55 -9.78 -6.08
N LEU A 42 2.06 -10.77 -5.31
CA LEU A 42 1.99 -10.68 -3.85
C LEU A 42 2.90 -11.75 -3.23
N VAL A 43 3.79 -11.33 -2.34
CA VAL A 43 4.52 -12.20 -1.43
C VAL A 43 3.84 -12.13 -0.07
N THR A 44 3.24 -13.23 0.33
CA THR A 44 2.51 -13.38 1.60
C THR A 44 2.56 -14.83 2.04
N ARG A 45 2.02 -15.12 3.24
CA ARG A 45 1.95 -16.48 3.76
C ARG A 45 0.59 -16.77 4.38
N VAL A 46 0.03 -17.94 4.08
CA VAL A 46 -1.23 -18.47 4.59
C VAL A 46 -1.01 -19.78 5.33
N GLY A 47 -1.88 -20.14 6.24
CA GLY A 47 -1.85 -21.43 6.90
C GLY A 47 -2.24 -22.58 5.98
N ARG A 48 -1.84 -23.80 6.34
CA ARG A 48 -2.34 -25.03 5.74
C ARG A 48 -3.71 -25.39 6.35
N ASP A 49 -4.68 -24.52 6.12
CA ASP A 49 -6.03 -24.61 6.64
C ASP A 49 -7.08 -24.19 5.59
N GLU A 50 -8.36 -24.44 5.85
CA GLU A 50 -9.46 -24.10 4.95
C GLU A 50 -9.48 -22.61 4.57
N ARG A 51 -9.09 -21.73 5.51
CA ARG A 51 -9.01 -20.28 5.23
C ARG A 51 -7.88 -19.94 4.28
N GLY A 52 -6.74 -20.63 4.37
CA GLY A 52 -5.62 -20.48 3.44
C GLY A 52 -5.98 -20.93 2.03
N GLU A 53 -6.67 -22.09 1.92
CA GLU A 53 -7.20 -22.59 0.64
C GLU A 53 -8.19 -21.57 0.04
N ALA A 54 -9.10 -21.04 0.86
CA ALA A 54 -10.07 -20.03 0.42
C ALA A 54 -9.39 -18.71 -0.03
N VAL A 55 -8.26 -18.29 0.59
CA VAL A 55 -7.45 -17.15 0.11
C VAL A 55 -6.94 -17.43 -1.30
N VAL A 56 -6.34 -18.60 -1.53
CA VAL A 56 -5.78 -18.96 -2.84
C VAL A 56 -6.88 -19.05 -3.92
N GLU A 57 -8.03 -19.63 -3.59
CA GLU A 57 -9.19 -19.66 -4.47
C GLU A 57 -9.68 -18.24 -4.82
N ARG A 58 -9.81 -17.38 -3.79
CA ARG A 58 -10.25 -16.00 -3.99
C ARG A 58 -9.26 -15.19 -4.85
N PHE A 59 -7.97 -15.39 -4.68
CA PHE A 59 -6.97 -14.79 -5.57
C PHE A 59 -7.12 -15.24 -7.01
N GLY A 60 -7.43 -16.52 -7.25
CA GLY A 60 -7.76 -17.01 -8.58
C GLY A 60 -8.96 -16.30 -9.21
N GLN A 61 -10.04 -16.09 -8.45
CA GLN A 61 -11.22 -15.33 -8.89
C GLN A 61 -10.90 -13.86 -9.20
N LEU A 62 -9.92 -13.27 -8.51
CA LEU A 62 -9.46 -11.89 -8.68
C LEU A 62 -8.35 -11.75 -9.75
N ASP A 63 -8.01 -12.83 -10.47
CA ASP A 63 -6.87 -12.87 -11.41
C ASP A 63 -5.53 -12.43 -10.74
N LEU A 64 -5.37 -12.66 -9.46
CA LEU A 64 -4.14 -12.38 -8.73
C LEU A 64 -3.26 -13.63 -8.66
N PRO A 65 -2.02 -13.61 -9.20
CA PRO A 65 -1.17 -14.79 -9.24
C PRO A 65 -0.79 -15.28 -7.84
N THR A 66 -0.88 -16.58 -7.62
CA THR A 66 -0.67 -17.24 -6.32
C THR A 66 0.72 -17.86 -6.14
N GLY A 67 1.58 -17.82 -7.16
CA GLY A 67 2.88 -18.50 -7.16
C GLY A 67 3.87 -18.02 -6.09
N ASN A 68 3.57 -16.91 -5.39
CA ASN A 68 4.38 -16.39 -4.28
C ASN A 68 3.57 -16.30 -2.97
N VAL A 69 2.42 -16.98 -2.91
CA VAL A 69 1.69 -17.22 -1.67
C VAL A 69 2.31 -18.45 -1.00
N GLN A 70 3.00 -18.22 0.10
CA GLN A 70 3.66 -19.29 0.86
C GLN A 70 2.62 -20.02 1.72
N VAL A 71 2.86 -21.30 2.02
CA VAL A 71 1.98 -22.13 2.86
C VAL A 71 2.73 -22.51 4.13
N ASP A 72 2.17 -22.15 5.28
CA ASP A 72 2.69 -22.47 6.59
C ASP A 72 2.02 -23.74 7.13
N ALA A 73 2.83 -24.68 7.66
CA ALA A 73 2.31 -25.91 8.26
C ALA A 73 2.01 -25.79 9.76
N GLU A 74 2.52 -24.73 10.41
CA GLU A 74 2.52 -24.56 11.86
C GLU A 74 1.57 -23.44 12.31
N HIS A 75 1.48 -22.36 11.52
CA HIS A 75 0.66 -21.21 11.86
C HIS A 75 -0.63 -21.15 11.04
N PRO A 76 -1.75 -20.76 11.66
CA PRO A 76 -3.02 -20.61 10.96
C PRO A 76 -3.02 -19.39 10.04
N THR A 77 -3.92 -19.37 9.08
CA THR A 77 -4.21 -18.19 8.26
C THR A 77 -4.68 -17.01 9.13
N GLY A 78 -4.20 -15.81 8.79
CA GLY A 78 -4.50 -14.59 9.52
C GLY A 78 -5.98 -14.25 9.57
N THR A 79 -6.43 -13.73 10.71
CA THR A 79 -7.81 -13.25 10.91
C THR A 79 -7.83 -11.97 11.73
N VAL A 80 -8.86 -11.17 11.49
CA VAL A 80 -9.25 -10.02 12.31
C VAL A 80 -10.66 -10.27 12.80
N GLU A 81 -10.84 -10.31 14.11
CA GLU A 81 -12.16 -10.39 14.72
C GLU A 81 -12.74 -8.98 14.82
N VAL A 82 -13.97 -8.82 14.33
CA VAL A 82 -14.69 -7.55 14.39
C VAL A 82 -15.87 -7.73 15.35
N ALA A 83 -15.77 -7.11 16.53
CA ALA A 83 -16.85 -7.10 17.52
C ALA A 83 -17.53 -5.74 17.53
N ILE A 84 -18.85 -5.71 17.53
CA ILE A 84 -19.62 -4.46 17.66
C ILE A 84 -19.91 -4.25 19.15
N GLY A 85 -19.32 -3.20 19.72
CA GLY A 85 -19.54 -2.83 21.11
C GLY A 85 -20.98 -2.34 21.39
N PRO A 86 -21.38 -2.19 22.68
CA PRO A 86 -22.74 -1.80 23.07
C PRO A 86 -23.22 -0.46 22.50
N GLN A 87 -22.31 0.40 22.08
CA GLN A 87 -22.60 1.71 21.50
C GLN A 87 -22.53 1.71 19.96
N GLY A 88 -22.44 0.52 19.31
CA GLY A 88 -22.36 0.39 17.86
C GLY A 88 -20.97 0.64 17.27
N HIS A 89 -19.95 0.93 18.09
CA HIS A 89 -18.58 1.11 17.60
C HIS A 89 -17.92 -0.24 17.37
N PRO A 90 -17.35 -0.50 16.17
CA PRO A 90 -16.61 -1.73 15.93
C PRO A 90 -15.25 -1.68 16.66
N SER A 91 -14.88 -2.83 17.24
CA SER A 91 -13.51 -3.09 17.73
C SER A 91 -12.89 -4.19 16.87
N TYR A 92 -11.60 -4.03 16.59
CA TYR A 92 -10.84 -4.93 15.73
C TYR A 92 -9.75 -5.61 16.54
N THR A 93 -9.74 -6.94 16.55
CA THR A 93 -8.68 -7.73 17.18
C THR A 93 -7.92 -8.49 16.10
N ILE A 94 -6.71 -8.04 15.81
CA ILE A 94 -5.83 -8.69 14.84
C ILE A 94 -5.13 -9.85 15.55
N ARG A 95 -5.39 -11.08 15.09
CA ARG A 95 -4.80 -12.28 15.68
C ARG A 95 -3.29 -12.31 15.48
N GLU A 96 -2.57 -12.65 16.54
CA GLU A 96 -1.12 -12.88 16.53
C GLU A 96 -0.78 -14.36 16.33
N GLY A 97 0.50 -14.67 15.98
CA GLY A 97 0.96 -16.04 15.76
C GLY A 97 0.30 -16.69 14.55
N VAL A 98 0.15 -15.95 13.48
CA VAL A 98 -0.46 -16.39 12.23
C VAL A 98 0.57 -16.51 11.10
N ALA A 99 0.22 -17.16 10.01
CA ALA A 99 1.15 -17.50 8.94
C ALA A 99 1.93 -16.31 8.38
N TRP A 100 1.31 -15.15 8.17
CA TRP A 100 2.03 -13.98 7.67
C TRP A 100 2.99 -13.33 8.70
N ASP A 101 2.99 -13.76 9.96
CA ASP A 101 4.04 -13.42 10.93
C ASP A 101 5.37 -14.15 10.64
N ALA A 102 5.33 -15.14 9.72
CA ALA A 102 6.46 -15.99 9.32
C ALA A 102 6.73 -15.95 7.80
N ILE A 103 6.50 -14.84 7.12
CA ILE A 103 6.87 -14.65 5.70
C ILE A 103 8.38 -14.91 5.53
N GLU A 104 8.75 -15.64 4.48
CA GLU A 104 10.14 -15.97 4.17
C GLU A 104 10.65 -15.23 2.92
N ALA A 105 11.87 -14.72 2.98
CA ALA A 105 12.59 -14.22 1.81
C ALA A 105 13.28 -15.41 1.11
N ASP A 106 12.48 -16.34 0.60
CA ASP A 106 12.98 -17.50 -0.14
C ASP A 106 13.58 -17.08 -1.50
N ALA A 107 14.18 -18.05 -2.19
CA ALA A 107 14.86 -17.80 -3.46
C ALA A 107 13.89 -17.23 -4.53
N ALA A 108 12.62 -17.68 -4.56
CA ALA A 108 11.62 -17.22 -5.50
C ALA A 108 11.18 -15.78 -5.21
N ALA A 109 10.91 -15.46 -3.94
CA ALA A 109 10.56 -14.12 -3.50
C ALA A 109 11.71 -13.13 -3.73
N LEU A 110 12.97 -13.52 -3.44
CA LEU A 110 14.15 -12.70 -3.73
C LEU A 110 14.35 -12.46 -5.23
N ALA A 111 14.16 -13.49 -6.07
CA ALA A 111 14.26 -13.33 -7.52
C ALA A 111 13.18 -12.38 -8.04
N LEU A 112 11.95 -12.47 -7.50
CA LEU A 112 10.86 -11.57 -7.82
C LEU A 112 11.18 -10.12 -7.42
N ALA A 113 11.68 -9.90 -6.19
CA ALA A 113 12.06 -8.58 -5.68
C ALA A 113 13.16 -7.93 -6.53
N ARG A 114 14.21 -8.68 -6.92
CA ARG A 114 15.28 -8.18 -7.79
C ARG A 114 14.79 -7.75 -9.18
N ALA A 115 13.71 -8.34 -9.66
CA ALA A 115 13.13 -8.03 -10.98
C ALA A 115 12.02 -6.97 -10.90
N ALA A 116 11.70 -6.46 -9.71
CA ALA A 116 10.61 -5.51 -9.51
C ALA A 116 10.97 -4.10 -9.99
N ASP A 117 10.03 -3.42 -10.64
CA ASP A 117 10.06 -1.99 -10.92
C ASP A 117 9.57 -1.18 -9.72
N ALA A 118 8.69 -1.77 -8.92
CA ALA A 118 8.27 -1.24 -7.63
C ALA A 118 8.01 -2.37 -6.62
N ILE A 119 8.32 -2.11 -5.35
CA ILE A 119 7.98 -2.98 -4.22
C ILE A 119 7.24 -2.15 -3.18
N CYS A 120 6.06 -2.63 -2.75
CA CYS A 120 5.23 -1.98 -1.74
C CYS A 120 5.11 -2.86 -0.49
N PHE A 121 5.24 -2.24 0.67
CA PHE A 121 5.18 -2.90 1.97
C PHE A 121 4.59 -1.96 3.03
N GLY A 122 4.05 -2.53 4.10
CA GLY A 122 3.47 -1.80 5.22
C GLY A 122 4.15 -2.07 6.54
N SER A 123 3.60 -1.53 7.63
CA SER A 123 4.12 -1.71 8.99
C SER A 123 3.61 -3.00 9.66
N LEU A 124 2.34 -3.38 9.44
CA LEU A 124 1.66 -4.43 10.20
C LEU A 124 2.35 -5.80 10.10
N ALA A 125 2.71 -6.24 8.89
CA ALA A 125 3.39 -7.52 8.70
C ALA A 125 4.81 -7.56 9.27
N GLN A 126 5.34 -6.43 9.73
CA GLN A 126 6.65 -6.33 10.38
C GLN A 126 6.58 -6.43 11.91
N ARG A 127 5.39 -6.67 12.50
CA ARG A 127 5.24 -6.84 13.95
C ARG A 127 6.02 -8.04 14.48
N ALA A 128 6.11 -9.12 13.71
CA ALA A 128 6.88 -10.30 14.06
C ALA A 128 8.27 -10.24 13.41
N GLU A 129 9.29 -10.60 14.19
CA GLU A 129 10.71 -10.48 13.78
C GLU A 129 11.05 -11.31 12.54
N ALA A 130 10.44 -12.48 12.35
CA ALA A 130 10.68 -13.34 11.20
C ALA A 130 10.26 -12.67 9.89
N SER A 131 9.01 -12.18 9.82
CA SER A 131 8.51 -11.44 8.66
C SER A 131 9.22 -10.11 8.48
N ARG A 132 9.52 -9.40 9.58
CA ARG A 132 10.28 -8.14 9.54
C ARG A 132 11.61 -8.30 8.81
N ARG A 133 12.42 -9.30 9.19
CA ARG A 133 13.69 -9.58 8.51
C ARG A 133 13.52 -9.91 7.04
N SER A 134 12.52 -10.73 6.73
CA SER A 134 12.23 -11.13 5.34
C SER A 134 11.76 -9.97 4.48
N ILE A 135 10.83 -9.15 4.98
CA ILE A 135 10.33 -7.96 4.26
C ILE A 135 11.48 -7.00 3.97
N ARG A 136 12.34 -6.73 4.95
CA ARG A 136 13.52 -5.87 4.78
C ARG A 136 14.49 -6.41 3.74
N ALA A 137 14.75 -7.73 3.78
CA ALA A 137 15.61 -8.38 2.79
C ALA A 137 15.04 -8.27 1.36
N LEU A 138 13.73 -8.45 1.21
CA LEU A 138 13.04 -8.31 -0.07
C LEU A 138 13.08 -6.87 -0.59
N VAL A 139 12.81 -5.88 0.26
CA VAL A 139 12.85 -4.46 -0.11
C VAL A 139 14.28 -4.03 -0.47
N ALA A 140 15.28 -4.47 0.30
CA ALA A 140 16.69 -4.20 0.02
C ALA A 140 17.19 -4.88 -1.27
N ALA A 141 16.61 -6.03 -1.64
CA ALA A 141 16.95 -6.74 -2.87
C ALA A 141 16.39 -6.10 -4.14
N ALA A 142 15.47 -5.14 -4.02
CA ALA A 142 14.90 -4.45 -5.19
C ALA A 142 16.01 -3.79 -6.02
N ARG A 143 15.85 -3.88 -7.35
CA ARG A 143 16.88 -3.35 -8.28
C ARG A 143 17.12 -1.84 -8.07
N PRO A 144 18.32 -1.33 -8.39
CA PRO A 144 18.56 0.10 -8.43
C PRO A 144 17.52 0.79 -9.32
N GLY A 145 16.98 1.91 -8.85
CA GLY A 145 15.94 2.65 -9.57
C GLY A 145 14.51 2.13 -9.37
N ALA A 146 14.29 1.04 -8.65
CA ALA A 146 12.94 0.63 -8.28
C ALA A 146 12.31 1.58 -7.25
N PHE A 147 11.01 1.80 -7.36
CA PHE A 147 10.25 2.45 -6.31
C PHE A 147 10.08 1.51 -5.12
N ARG A 148 10.60 1.91 -3.96
CA ARG A 148 10.38 1.22 -2.68
C ARG A 148 9.35 2.02 -1.90
N VAL A 149 8.11 1.55 -1.93
CA VAL A 149 6.92 2.25 -1.44
C VAL A 149 6.59 1.75 -0.04
N PHE A 150 6.72 2.61 0.94
CA PHE A 150 6.23 2.36 2.28
C PHE A 150 4.85 3.00 2.45
N ASP A 151 3.80 2.18 2.49
CA ASP A 151 2.47 2.58 2.92
C ASP A 151 2.37 2.32 4.42
N VAL A 152 2.39 3.39 5.21
CA VAL A 152 2.58 3.31 6.67
C VAL A 152 1.54 2.42 7.32
N ASN A 153 0.28 2.71 7.08
CA ASN A 153 -0.89 1.93 7.47
C ASN A 153 -0.82 1.43 8.92
N LEU A 154 -0.66 2.37 9.87
CA LEU A 154 -0.49 2.08 11.28
C LEU A 154 -1.70 1.31 11.84
N ARG A 155 -1.43 0.29 12.63
CA ARG A 155 -2.46 -0.52 13.30
C ARG A 155 -2.11 -0.71 14.77
N ALA A 156 -2.81 0.00 15.65
CA ALA A 156 -2.68 -0.23 17.10
C ALA A 156 -3.11 -1.68 17.44
N PRO A 157 -2.44 -2.35 18.40
CA PRO A 157 -1.33 -1.86 19.21
C PRO A 157 0.06 -2.04 18.58
N PHE A 158 0.17 -2.45 17.31
CA PHE A 158 1.41 -2.85 16.63
C PHE A 158 2.20 -1.66 16.05
N VAL A 159 2.06 -0.48 16.65
CA VAL A 159 2.83 0.71 16.25
C VAL A 159 4.18 0.68 16.94
N ASP A 160 5.25 0.50 16.16
CA ASP A 160 6.63 0.44 16.65
C ASP A 160 7.47 1.48 15.90
N ARG A 161 8.04 2.43 16.66
CA ARG A 161 8.86 3.53 16.12
C ARG A 161 10.07 3.03 15.33
N ASP A 162 10.71 1.96 15.79
CA ASP A 162 11.93 1.46 15.15
C ASP A 162 11.58 0.73 13.84
N VAL A 163 10.44 0.02 13.82
CA VAL A 163 9.90 -0.55 12.56
C VAL A 163 9.62 0.55 11.54
N VAL A 164 8.98 1.64 11.97
CA VAL A 164 8.67 2.78 11.08
C VAL A 164 9.96 3.45 10.60
N ALA A 165 10.91 3.72 11.50
CA ALA A 165 12.18 4.37 11.17
C ALA A 165 13.00 3.58 10.15
N GLU A 166 13.13 2.27 10.36
CA GLU A 166 13.87 1.39 9.46
C GLU A 166 13.16 1.22 8.11
N SER A 167 11.83 1.14 8.11
CA SER A 167 11.02 1.11 6.88
C SER A 167 11.19 2.38 6.05
N LEU A 168 11.19 3.55 6.70
CA LEU A 168 11.45 4.84 6.04
C LEU A 168 12.88 4.90 5.49
N GLY A 169 13.87 4.34 6.20
CA GLY A 169 15.26 4.25 5.73
C GLY A 169 15.45 3.36 4.48
N LEU A 170 14.56 2.40 4.27
CA LEU A 170 14.57 1.52 3.10
C LEU A 170 13.77 2.11 1.92
N ALA A 171 12.77 2.93 2.21
CA ALA A 171 11.85 3.48 1.21
C ALA A 171 12.46 4.65 0.42
N ASN A 172 11.91 4.92 -0.74
CA ASN A 172 12.10 6.18 -1.48
C ASN A 172 10.76 6.87 -1.81
N VAL A 173 9.64 6.17 -1.56
CA VAL A 173 8.28 6.70 -1.65
C VAL A 173 7.56 6.39 -0.34
N LEU A 174 6.99 7.42 0.27
CA LEU A 174 6.17 7.32 1.47
C LEU A 174 4.71 7.63 1.13
N LYS A 175 3.79 6.77 1.51
CA LYS A 175 2.37 7.12 1.56
C LYS A 175 1.86 7.02 3.00
N LEU A 176 1.06 7.98 3.39
CA LEU A 176 0.42 8.05 4.71
C LEU A 176 -0.91 8.82 4.60
N ASN A 177 -1.73 8.73 5.64
CA ASN A 177 -2.97 9.49 5.74
C ASN A 177 -2.87 10.65 6.74
N GLU A 178 -3.97 11.42 6.86
CA GLU A 178 -4.04 12.61 7.73
C GLU A 178 -3.92 12.31 9.24
N ASP A 179 -4.28 11.09 9.68
CA ASP A 179 -4.13 10.66 11.07
C ASP A 179 -2.69 10.21 11.36
N GLU A 180 -2.03 9.61 10.38
CA GLU A 180 -0.67 9.08 10.49
C GLU A 180 0.39 10.18 10.45
N LEU A 181 0.18 11.26 9.68
CA LEU A 181 1.17 12.32 9.53
C LEU A 181 1.55 12.98 10.87
N PRO A 182 0.59 13.39 11.73
CA PRO A 182 0.93 13.93 13.05
C PRO A 182 1.65 12.94 13.96
N GLU A 183 1.34 11.64 13.82
CA GLU A 183 1.98 10.59 14.62
C GLU A 183 3.44 10.41 14.20
N LEU A 184 3.72 10.28 12.90
CA LEU A 184 5.09 10.23 12.39
C LEU A 184 5.86 11.52 12.71
N ALA A 185 5.23 12.69 12.58
CA ALA A 185 5.87 13.95 12.92
C ALA A 185 6.35 13.96 14.37
N ARG A 186 5.51 13.52 15.33
CA ARG A 186 5.91 13.41 16.75
C ARG A 186 7.03 12.38 16.94
N MET A 187 6.95 11.21 16.29
CA MET A 187 7.98 10.16 16.39
C MET A 187 9.37 10.66 16.01
N PHE A 188 9.45 11.58 15.04
CA PHE A 188 10.71 12.08 14.47
C PHE A 188 11.03 13.52 14.81
N GLY A 189 10.34 14.12 15.80
CA GLY A 189 10.64 15.46 16.30
C GLY A 189 10.31 16.60 15.34
N LEU A 190 9.32 16.36 14.46
CA LEU A 190 8.79 17.36 13.52
C LEU A 190 7.51 18.01 14.07
N SER A 191 7.09 19.15 13.50
CA SER A 191 5.82 19.80 13.85
C SER A 191 4.63 18.93 13.43
N PRO A 192 3.77 18.48 14.37
CA PRO A 192 2.63 17.65 14.04
C PRO A 192 1.43 18.42 13.45
N THR A 193 1.46 19.75 13.49
CA THR A 193 0.34 20.62 13.08
C THR A 193 0.56 21.28 11.73
N GLU A 194 1.78 21.23 11.19
CA GLU A 194 2.15 21.89 9.94
C GLU A 194 2.40 20.85 8.85
N VAL A 195 1.39 20.60 8.02
CA VAL A 195 1.39 19.52 7.02
C VAL A 195 2.61 19.58 6.09
N ARG A 196 2.81 20.70 5.38
CA ARG A 196 3.91 20.81 4.41
C ARG A 196 5.30 20.75 5.06
N PRO A 197 5.57 21.44 6.17
CA PRO A 197 6.80 21.28 6.93
C PRO A 197 7.05 19.85 7.41
N ALA A 198 6.03 19.16 7.91
CA ALA A 198 6.16 17.76 8.36
C ALA A 198 6.51 16.82 7.19
N MET A 199 5.80 16.92 6.05
CA MET A 199 6.11 16.12 4.84
C MET A 199 7.52 16.40 4.33
N THR A 200 7.93 17.67 4.25
CA THR A 200 9.29 18.07 3.86
C THR A 200 10.33 17.54 4.84
N GLY A 201 10.03 17.62 6.15
CA GLY A 201 10.91 17.11 7.19
C GLY A 201 11.13 15.59 7.07
N LEU A 202 10.08 14.82 6.92
CA LEU A 202 10.16 13.37 6.70
C LEU A 202 10.98 13.04 5.44
N ALA A 203 10.70 13.72 4.33
CA ALA A 203 11.46 13.49 3.10
C ALA A 203 12.95 13.76 3.28
N ARG A 204 13.33 14.84 3.94
CA ARG A 204 14.74 15.20 4.21
C ARG A 204 15.41 14.25 5.19
N CYS A 205 14.72 13.85 6.26
CA CYS A 205 15.27 12.94 7.29
C CYS A 205 15.60 11.56 6.72
N PHE A 206 14.79 11.07 5.80
CA PHE A 206 14.89 9.69 5.29
C PHE A 206 15.30 9.60 3.81
N GLY A 207 15.54 10.73 3.13
CA GLY A 207 15.95 10.74 1.73
C GLY A 207 14.85 10.29 0.77
N LEU A 208 13.58 10.56 1.12
CA LEU A 208 12.45 10.17 0.28
C LEU A 208 12.34 11.09 -0.95
N SER A 209 12.16 10.49 -2.11
CA SER A 209 11.92 11.23 -3.37
C SER A 209 10.46 11.67 -3.52
N LEU A 210 9.52 10.98 -2.83
CA LEU A 210 8.11 11.34 -2.86
C LEU A 210 7.46 11.06 -1.51
N VAL A 211 6.59 11.98 -1.08
CA VAL A 211 5.66 11.81 0.04
C VAL A 211 4.24 12.08 -0.45
N ALA A 212 3.34 11.12 -0.23
CA ALA A 212 1.92 11.18 -0.59
C ALA A 212 1.07 11.17 0.68
N LEU A 213 0.29 12.23 0.88
CA LEU A 213 -0.66 12.37 1.99
C LEU A 213 -2.09 12.29 1.48
N THR A 214 -2.84 11.29 1.92
CA THR A 214 -4.30 11.19 1.68
C THR A 214 -5.07 11.85 2.82
N ARG A 215 -6.17 12.55 2.49
CA ARG A 215 -6.95 13.40 3.42
C ARG A 215 -8.44 13.07 3.35
N GLY A 216 -8.77 11.82 3.12
CA GLY A 216 -10.15 11.36 2.97
C GLY A 216 -10.92 12.17 1.92
N ALA A 217 -12.05 12.74 2.31
CA ALA A 217 -12.89 13.56 1.40
C ALA A 217 -12.20 14.87 0.94
N ALA A 218 -11.14 15.31 1.61
CA ALA A 218 -10.36 16.49 1.23
C ALA A 218 -9.26 16.17 0.19
N GLY A 219 -9.29 14.96 -0.40
CA GLY A 219 -8.39 14.56 -1.47
C GLY A 219 -6.99 14.19 -1.00
N SER A 220 -5.96 14.69 -1.67
CA SER A 220 -4.58 14.32 -1.35
C SER A 220 -3.58 15.39 -1.74
N LEU A 221 -2.40 15.32 -1.11
CA LEU A 221 -1.27 16.22 -1.33
C LEU A 221 -0.03 15.37 -1.61
N LEU A 222 0.57 15.55 -2.76
CA LEU A 222 1.84 14.92 -3.14
C LEU A 222 2.98 15.94 -3.10
N MET A 223 4.16 15.49 -2.68
CA MET A 223 5.39 16.26 -2.74
C MET A 223 6.51 15.37 -3.32
N ALA A 224 7.14 15.81 -4.40
CA ALA A 224 8.30 15.16 -5.00
C ALA A 224 9.33 16.22 -5.40
N ASP A 225 10.58 16.09 -4.95
CA ASP A 225 11.69 17.00 -5.26
C ASP A 225 11.35 18.49 -5.10
N GLY A 226 10.56 18.82 -4.09
CA GLY A 226 10.10 20.20 -3.81
C GLY A 226 8.92 20.67 -4.66
N VAL A 227 8.46 19.86 -5.62
CA VAL A 227 7.24 20.13 -6.40
C VAL A 227 6.03 19.58 -5.65
N TRP A 228 4.98 20.39 -5.58
CA TRP A 228 3.74 20.04 -4.90
C TRP A 228 2.60 19.83 -5.89
N ALA A 229 1.81 18.81 -5.68
CA ALA A 229 0.56 18.58 -6.39
C ALA A 229 -0.56 18.42 -5.34
N ASP A 230 -1.44 19.40 -5.28
CA ASP A 230 -2.58 19.40 -4.37
C ASP A 230 -3.85 19.11 -5.18
N ASP A 231 -4.59 18.12 -4.75
CA ASP A 231 -5.90 17.79 -5.32
C ASP A 231 -6.91 17.74 -4.17
N PRO A 232 -7.90 18.65 -4.16
CA PRO A 232 -8.92 18.72 -3.11
C PRO A 232 -9.93 17.56 -3.15
N GLY A 233 -9.73 16.60 -4.05
CA GLY A 233 -10.69 15.54 -4.30
C GLY A 233 -11.77 15.95 -5.32
N GLY A 234 -12.61 14.98 -5.67
CA GLY A 234 -13.70 15.15 -6.60
C GLY A 234 -15.00 15.67 -5.95
N ALA A 235 -16.08 15.59 -6.69
CA ALA A 235 -17.42 15.83 -6.15
C ALA A 235 -17.72 14.85 -4.99
N PRO A 236 -18.53 15.26 -4.00
CA PRO A 236 -18.94 14.35 -2.93
C PRO A 236 -19.55 13.07 -3.50
N ILE A 237 -19.11 11.93 -2.96
CA ILE A 237 -19.63 10.61 -3.32
C ILE A 237 -20.43 10.04 -2.15
N GLU A 238 -21.39 9.19 -2.44
CA GLU A 238 -22.00 8.35 -1.43
C GLU A 238 -21.01 7.24 -1.08
N VAL A 239 -20.52 7.27 0.17
CA VAL A 239 -19.55 6.28 0.65
C VAL A 239 -20.29 5.00 1.04
N ALA A 240 -20.05 3.93 0.30
CA ALA A 240 -20.56 2.59 0.64
C ALA A 240 -19.62 1.87 1.61
N ASP A 241 -18.31 1.99 1.36
CA ASP A 241 -17.26 1.37 2.18
C ASP A 241 -15.94 2.14 1.96
N SER A 242 -15.15 2.35 3.00
CA SER A 242 -13.84 3.00 2.89
C SER A 242 -12.67 2.02 2.82
N ILE A 243 -12.93 0.71 2.98
CA ILE A 243 -11.91 -0.33 2.98
C ILE A 243 -11.26 -0.43 1.60
N GLY A 244 -9.93 -0.49 1.57
CA GLY A 244 -9.15 -0.63 0.32
C GLY A 244 -8.96 0.65 -0.50
N ALA A 245 -9.62 1.76 -0.16
CA ALA A 245 -9.48 3.02 -0.89
C ALA A 245 -8.03 3.57 -0.84
N GLY A 246 -7.38 3.49 0.32
CA GLY A 246 -5.96 3.84 0.49
C GLY A 246 -5.04 2.97 -0.36
N ASP A 247 -5.31 1.66 -0.40
CA ASP A 247 -4.55 0.69 -1.18
C ASP A 247 -4.71 0.95 -2.69
N ALA A 248 -5.92 1.28 -3.12
CA ALA A 248 -6.25 1.66 -4.49
C ALA A 248 -5.58 2.98 -4.90
N PHE A 249 -5.56 3.98 -4.01
CA PHE A 249 -4.80 5.21 -4.20
C PHE A 249 -3.32 4.90 -4.41
N THR A 250 -2.72 4.10 -3.52
CA THR A 250 -1.30 3.73 -3.58
C THR A 250 -0.98 2.97 -4.88
N ALA A 251 -1.87 2.09 -5.33
CA ALA A 251 -1.72 1.39 -6.60
C ALA A 251 -1.72 2.34 -7.81
N ALA A 252 -2.67 3.27 -7.86
CA ALA A 252 -2.75 4.26 -8.94
C ALA A 252 -1.55 5.22 -8.92
N LEU A 253 -1.09 5.64 -7.74
CA LEU A 253 0.14 6.42 -7.54
C LEU A 253 1.33 5.69 -8.15
N VAL A 254 1.57 4.43 -7.78
CA VAL A 254 2.74 3.66 -8.22
C VAL A 254 2.70 3.40 -9.73
N VAL A 255 1.54 3.02 -10.27
CA VAL A 255 1.39 2.82 -11.72
C VAL A 255 1.61 4.12 -12.49
N GLY A 256 1.15 5.25 -11.96
CA GLY A 256 1.36 6.57 -12.55
C GLY A 256 2.84 7.00 -12.54
N LEU A 257 3.56 6.74 -11.43
CA LEU A 257 5.00 6.99 -11.31
C LEU A 257 5.81 6.16 -12.32
N LEU A 258 5.52 4.86 -12.41
CA LEU A 258 6.18 3.96 -13.38
C LEU A 258 5.89 4.34 -14.83
N ALA A 259 4.74 4.95 -15.10
CA ALA A 259 4.39 5.48 -16.41
C ALA A 259 5.00 6.87 -16.70
N GLY A 260 5.77 7.44 -15.77
CA GLY A 260 6.43 8.75 -15.92
C GLY A 260 5.44 9.91 -16.07
N ARG A 261 4.27 9.84 -15.45
CA ARG A 261 3.22 10.86 -15.59
C ARG A 261 3.52 12.09 -14.75
N PRO A 262 3.01 13.28 -15.14
CA PRO A 262 3.08 14.47 -14.31
C PRO A 262 2.44 14.27 -12.93
N LEU A 263 3.06 14.79 -11.86
CA LEU A 263 2.66 14.58 -10.47
C LEU A 263 1.19 14.95 -10.22
N GLN A 264 0.71 16.07 -10.80
CA GLN A 264 -0.69 16.49 -10.69
C GLN A 264 -1.66 15.48 -11.34
N ALA A 265 -1.29 14.94 -12.50
CA ALA A 265 -2.12 13.95 -13.20
C ALA A 265 -2.15 12.60 -12.44
N ILE A 266 -1.04 12.22 -11.79
CA ILE A 266 -0.98 11.07 -10.90
C ILE A 266 -1.93 11.29 -9.72
N ASN A 267 -1.87 12.46 -9.07
CA ASN A 267 -2.68 12.79 -7.91
C ASN A 267 -4.17 12.73 -8.21
N GLN A 268 -4.61 13.38 -9.29
CA GLN A 268 -6.01 13.38 -9.75
C GLN A 268 -6.51 11.97 -10.05
N HIS A 269 -5.70 11.17 -10.76
CA HIS A 269 -6.07 9.80 -11.09
C HIS A 269 -6.17 8.91 -9.84
N ALA A 270 -5.22 9.01 -8.92
CA ALA A 270 -5.21 8.24 -7.69
C ALA A 270 -6.44 8.57 -6.80
N ASN A 271 -6.83 9.84 -6.69
CA ASN A 271 -8.06 10.25 -6.01
C ASN A 271 -9.31 9.70 -6.70
N ALA A 272 -9.38 9.75 -8.04
CA ALA A 272 -10.53 9.22 -8.78
C ALA A 272 -10.69 7.70 -8.58
N VAL A 273 -9.59 6.95 -8.58
CA VAL A 273 -9.61 5.50 -8.32
C VAL A 273 -10.05 5.22 -6.88
N ALA A 274 -9.48 5.92 -5.89
CA ALA A 274 -9.85 5.77 -4.48
C ALA A 274 -11.32 6.12 -4.22
N ALA A 275 -11.82 7.21 -4.80
CA ALA A 275 -13.21 7.64 -4.70
C ALA A 275 -14.17 6.59 -5.29
N PHE A 276 -13.81 6.00 -6.45
CA PHE A 276 -14.60 4.92 -7.02
C PHE A 276 -14.65 3.71 -6.08
N VAL A 277 -13.53 3.30 -5.49
CA VAL A 277 -13.49 2.19 -4.54
C VAL A 277 -14.37 2.50 -3.33
N CYS A 278 -14.30 3.69 -2.75
CA CYS A 278 -15.19 4.12 -1.65
C CYS A 278 -16.68 4.04 -1.99
N SER A 279 -17.06 4.18 -3.26
CA SER A 279 -18.46 4.10 -3.70
C SER A 279 -19.01 2.68 -3.87
N LYS A 280 -18.19 1.67 -3.60
CA LYS A 280 -18.52 0.24 -3.76
C LYS A 280 -18.34 -0.50 -2.45
N ALA A 281 -19.06 -1.60 -2.30
CA ALA A 281 -18.85 -2.52 -1.18
C ALA A 281 -17.59 -3.34 -1.39
N GLY A 282 -16.77 -3.48 -0.34
CA GLY A 282 -15.55 -4.27 -0.30
C GLY A 282 -14.34 -3.59 -0.97
N ALA A 283 -13.16 -4.12 -0.66
CA ALA A 283 -11.87 -3.51 -0.99
C ALA A 283 -11.42 -3.67 -2.45
N THR A 284 -12.01 -4.59 -3.20
CA THR A 284 -11.52 -4.99 -4.54
C THR A 284 -12.60 -4.96 -5.61
N PRO A 285 -13.33 -3.83 -5.79
CA PRO A 285 -14.33 -3.71 -6.86
C PRO A 285 -13.64 -3.64 -8.23
N ALA A 286 -14.32 -4.15 -9.26
CA ALA A 286 -13.87 -4.02 -10.64
C ALA A 286 -13.90 -2.56 -11.09
N LEU A 287 -12.75 -2.01 -11.48
CA LEU A 287 -12.65 -0.63 -11.97
C LEU A 287 -13.29 -0.49 -13.35
N PRO A 288 -14.03 0.60 -13.64
CA PRO A 288 -14.49 0.91 -14.98
C PRO A 288 -13.31 1.24 -15.91
N ASP A 289 -13.49 1.02 -17.22
CA ASP A 289 -12.44 1.20 -18.22
C ASP A 289 -11.83 2.61 -18.21
N ALA A 290 -12.65 3.63 -17.96
CA ALA A 290 -12.18 5.02 -17.84
C ALA A 290 -11.15 5.25 -16.73
N LEU A 291 -11.16 4.43 -15.66
CA LEU A 291 -10.17 4.49 -14.59
C LEU A 291 -9.00 3.53 -14.79
N ARG A 292 -9.17 2.46 -15.60
CA ARG A 292 -8.06 1.53 -15.92
C ARG A 292 -7.03 2.16 -16.85
N SER A 293 -7.46 3.03 -17.75
CA SER A 293 -6.60 3.73 -18.70
C SER A 293 -6.77 5.23 -18.46
N PRO A 294 -5.89 5.86 -17.68
CA PRO A 294 -6.00 7.29 -17.46
C PRO A 294 -5.84 8.03 -18.79
N THR A 295 -6.87 8.75 -19.20
CA THR A 295 -6.88 9.58 -20.40
C THR A 295 -5.73 10.59 -20.34
N PRO A 296 -4.95 10.80 -21.44
CA PRO A 296 -4.06 11.94 -21.51
C PRO A 296 -4.88 13.21 -21.31
N SER A 297 -4.56 14.01 -20.30
CA SER A 297 -5.14 15.34 -20.16
C SER A 297 -4.82 16.14 -21.42
N ALA A 298 -5.85 16.46 -22.21
CA ALA A 298 -5.73 17.39 -23.31
C ALA A 298 -5.63 18.80 -22.68
N THR A 299 -4.45 19.22 -22.31
CA THR A 299 -3.95 20.60 -22.14
C THR A 299 -2.86 20.63 -21.08
N SER A 300 -1.62 20.47 -21.50
CA SER A 300 -0.51 21.23 -20.95
C SER A 300 0.74 20.96 -21.79
N ALA A 301 1.47 22.03 -22.08
CA ALA A 301 2.80 21.99 -22.66
C ALA A 301 3.75 21.10 -21.84
N PRO A 302 4.83 20.58 -22.44
CA PRO A 302 5.71 19.63 -21.79
C PRO A 302 6.44 20.32 -20.64
N ALA A 303 5.99 20.09 -19.41
CA ALA A 303 6.79 20.32 -18.23
C ALA A 303 7.68 19.10 -18.04
N ALA A 304 8.95 19.26 -18.37
CA ALA A 304 9.98 18.33 -18.04
C ALA A 304 10.00 18.13 -16.51
N CYS A 305 9.61 16.97 -16.04
CA CYS A 305 10.02 16.48 -14.76
C CYS A 305 10.16 14.95 -14.87
N ILE A 306 11.25 14.55 -15.49
CA ILE A 306 11.79 13.21 -15.34
C ILE A 306 12.49 13.27 -13.99
N ILE A 307 11.99 12.54 -13.00
CA ILE A 307 12.70 12.30 -11.73
C ILE A 307 13.96 11.51 -12.10
N PRO A 308 15.17 12.10 -12.08
CA PRO A 308 16.38 11.33 -12.29
C PRO A 308 16.59 10.47 -11.05
N LEU A 309 16.54 9.16 -11.20
CA LEU A 309 16.97 8.21 -10.18
C LEU A 309 18.51 8.28 -10.10
N GLU A 310 19.04 9.31 -9.43
CA GLU A 310 20.47 9.35 -9.14
C GLU A 310 20.80 8.29 -8.09
N VAL A 311 21.58 7.34 -8.53
CA VAL A 311 22.23 6.33 -7.69
C VAL A 311 23.22 7.05 -6.79
N ARG A 312 22.90 7.23 -5.52
CA ARG A 312 23.91 7.60 -4.53
C ARG A 312 24.71 6.35 -4.18
N SER A 313 25.99 6.41 -4.56
CA SER A 313 27.05 5.47 -4.18
C SER A 313 27.36 5.53 -2.69
#